data_ed76086bad02ce3a43da4ebfdc77c5db
#
_entry.id   ed76086bad02ce3a43da4ebfdc77c5db
#
_cell.length_a   1.000
_cell.length_b   1.000
_cell.length_c   1.000
_cell.angle_alpha   90.00
_cell.angle_beta   90.00
_cell.angle_gamma   90.00
#
_symmetry.space_group_name_H-M   'P 1'
#
loop_
_entity.id
_entity.type
_entity.pdbx_description
1 polymer ?
#
loop_
_entity_poly.entity_id
_entity_poly.type
_entity_poly.pdbx_seq_one_letter_code
_entity_poly.pdbx_strand_id
1 'polypeptide(L)'
;MYGPDKEGFVIPSESEIEATVLAAQKKQYEPYQEEKIPSTLMSALPKPGKIVSEKPYGKFGMTEITLSNGMKVYVKPTDYQADQVMMSIRAEGGTSLYGNEDIPNFSLLTSAITEAGVGDFSATALRKALAGKSIRLTPSISSEGQRIAGSSSVKDMETMIQLAHLYFMAPRKDSVAFEGLKNRTLSFLKNRNASSKVVYNDSLSAVLYDHNLRMAPVTGEVLAKADYGRIMEIYRERFSDASNFKTVFIGKIDMAELRPLLCQYLATLPSTYKKEETDKKNVPQIVMKNEKVKFVHQQETPLANVSVFYTGNVPFSPKNDLVLDVLTRVLQIAYTDSVREEKGGTYGVGVSFNLEKEALPNALLRITYKSDPKRYEELNPIIYQQLQNIADKGPLASSMDKVKKYLKKQYQQMIITNDYWSYVIWHELDDGADFDKDYYKMVDSLTSEEVQQMAQTLLKLNHRIEVTMLSE
;
A
#
# COMPACT_ATOMS: atom_id res chain seq x y z
N MET A 1 22.75 29.15 -20.01
CA MET A 1 22.41 27.71 -20.04
C MET A 1 23.00 27.10 -18.79
N TYR A 2 22.25 26.21 -18.09
CA TYR A 2 22.74 25.44 -16.97
C TYR A 2 22.86 23.98 -17.41
N GLY A 3 24.00 23.35 -17.12
CA GLY A 3 24.24 21.94 -17.41
C GLY A 3 24.75 21.23 -16.15
N PRO A 4 24.76 19.89 -16.13
CA PRO A 4 25.31 19.14 -15.00
C PRO A 4 26.82 19.42 -14.88
N ASP A 5 27.27 19.69 -13.67
CA ASP A 5 28.69 19.77 -13.30
C ASP A 5 29.25 18.31 -13.22
N LYS A 6 29.55 17.75 -14.39
CA LYS A 6 30.02 16.38 -14.52
C LYS A 6 31.22 16.33 -15.47
N GLU A 7 32.27 15.68 -15.06
CA GLU A 7 33.46 15.47 -15.88
C GLU A 7 33.12 14.85 -17.25
N GLY A 8 33.56 15.46 -18.34
CA GLY A 8 33.23 15.05 -19.72
C GLY A 8 31.93 15.59 -20.28
N PHE A 9 31.16 16.40 -19.53
CA PHE A 9 29.99 17.08 -20.09
C PHE A 9 30.42 18.32 -20.88
N VAL A 10 30.21 18.31 -22.21
CA VAL A 10 30.48 19.44 -23.10
C VAL A 10 29.21 20.29 -23.22
N ILE A 11 29.26 21.53 -22.74
CA ILE A 11 28.19 22.49 -22.95
C ILE A 11 28.21 22.88 -24.43
N PRO A 12 27.09 22.75 -25.18
CA PRO A 12 27.01 23.18 -26.56
C PRO A 12 27.39 24.65 -26.71
N SER A 13 28.12 24.98 -27.74
CA SER A 13 28.48 26.35 -28.08
C SER A 13 27.25 27.15 -28.50
N GLU A 14 27.31 28.48 -28.41
CA GLU A 14 26.22 29.39 -28.83
C GLU A 14 25.82 29.14 -30.26
N SER A 15 26.81 28.95 -31.16
CA SER A 15 26.59 28.65 -32.58
C SER A 15 25.88 27.30 -32.84
N GLU A 16 26.18 26.26 -32.04
CA GLU A 16 25.50 24.96 -32.14
C GLU A 16 24.04 25.05 -31.67
N ILE A 17 23.80 25.85 -30.60
CA ILE A 17 22.43 26.10 -30.14
C ILE A 17 21.64 26.88 -31.15
N GLU A 18 22.23 27.96 -31.70
CA GLU A 18 21.60 28.79 -32.74
C GLU A 18 21.31 27.97 -34.00
N ALA A 19 22.24 27.16 -34.45
CA ALA A 19 22.05 26.26 -35.58
C ALA A 19 20.91 25.25 -35.33
N THR A 20 20.80 24.71 -34.13
CA THR A 20 19.74 23.78 -33.75
C THR A 20 18.37 24.46 -33.74
N VAL A 21 18.29 25.67 -33.17
CA VAL A 21 17.05 26.48 -33.16
C VAL A 21 16.62 26.84 -34.57
N LEU A 22 17.54 27.32 -35.42
CA LEU A 22 17.25 27.63 -36.83
C LEU A 22 16.82 26.41 -37.63
N ALA A 23 17.44 25.25 -37.39
CA ALA A 23 17.04 23.99 -38.01
C ALA A 23 15.61 23.58 -37.60
N ALA A 24 15.30 23.70 -36.29
CA ALA A 24 13.97 23.44 -35.78
C ALA A 24 12.90 24.38 -36.32
N GLN A 25 13.21 25.68 -36.46
CA GLN A 25 12.30 26.68 -37.06
C GLN A 25 12.02 26.44 -38.56
N LYS A 26 13.00 25.88 -39.29
CA LYS A 26 12.83 25.53 -40.72
C LYS A 26 12.06 24.26 -40.96
N LYS A 27 11.90 23.42 -39.91
CA LYS A 27 11.21 22.15 -40.00
C LYS A 27 9.71 22.39 -40.07
N GLN A 28 9.07 22.01 -41.14
CA GLN A 28 7.61 22.00 -41.23
C GLN A 28 7.08 20.87 -40.33
N TYR A 29 6.32 21.25 -39.32
CA TYR A 29 5.61 20.31 -38.46
C TYR A 29 4.14 20.29 -38.90
N GLU A 30 3.56 19.11 -38.96
CA GLU A 30 2.11 19.04 -39.06
C GLU A 30 1.48 19.65 -37.82
N PRO A 31 0.35 20.37 -37.93
CA PRO A 31 -0.35 20.89 -36.77
C PRO A 31 -0.68 19.76 -35.80
N TYR A 32 -0.47 20.01 -34.51
CA TYR A 32 -0.89 19.08 -33.48
C TYR A 32 -2.38 18.81 -33.62
N GLN A 33 -2.74 17.55 -33.92
CA GLN A 33 -4.11 17.11 -33.92
C GLN A 33 -4.53 16.74 -32.51
N GLU A 34 -5.44 17.51 -31.97
CA GLU A 34 -5.98 17.22 -30.63
C GLU A 34 -6.79 15.92 -30.69
N GLU A 35 -6.49 15.00 -29.77
CA GLU A 35 -7.23 13.74 -29.64
C GLU A 35 -8.71 14.07 -29.33
N LYS A 36 -9.64 13.58 -30.15
CA LYS A 36 -11.08 13.74 -29.92
C LYS A 36 -11.46 12.99 -28.63
N ILE A 37 -11.92 13.74 -27.65
CA ILE A 37 -12.36 13.17 -26.38
C ILE A 37 -13.82 12.79 -26.51
N PRO A 38 -14.19 11.49 -26.36
CA PRO A 38 -15.60 11.09 -26.31
C PRO A 38 -16.33 11.81 -25.18
N SER A 39 -17.59 12.15 -25.39
CA SER A 39 -18.41 12.86 -24.39
C SER A 39 -18.80 11.99 -23.18
N THR A 40 -18.71 10.67 -23.33
CA THR A 40 -19.05 9.67 -22.31
C THR A 40 -17.93 8.65 -22.19
N LEU A 41 -17.68 8.12 -20.98
CA LEU A 41 -16.67 7.08 -20.78
C LEU A 41 -16.99 5.76 -21.51
N MET A 42 -18.28 5.49 -21.72
CA MET A 42 -18.74 4.29 -22.42
C MET A 42 -19.69 4.71 -23.53
N SER A 43 -19.31 4.43 -24.77
CA SER A 43 -20.13 4.71 -25.97
C SER A 43 -21.34 3.78 -26.10
N ALA A 44 -21.22 2.55 -25.57
CA ALA A 44 -22.27 1.57 -25.51
C ALA A 44 -22.35 0.98 -24.12
N LEU A 45 -23.57 0.95 -23.57
CA LEU A 45 -23.82 0.35 -22.25
C LEU A 45 -24.03 -1.17 -22.41
N PRO A 46 -23.43 -2.00 -21.54
CA PRO A 46 -23.72 -3.43 -21.51
C PRO A 46 -25.18 -3.70 -21.15
N LYS A 47 -25.73 -4.86 -21.56
CA LYS A 47 -27.05 -5.28 -21.11
C LYS A 47 -27.02 -5.52 -19.60
N PRO A 48 -27.87 -4.84 -18.81
CA PRO A 48 -27.82 -4.94 -17.35
C PRO A 48 -27.94 -6.38 -16.83
N GLY A 49 -27.13 -6.71 -15.84
CA GLY A 49 -27.30 -7.90 -15.03
C GLY A 49 -28.38 -7.71 -13.97
N LYS A 50 -28.37 -8.52 -12.90
CA LYS A 50 -29.41 -8.51 -11.87
C LYS A 50 -28.80 -8.57 -10.48
N ILE A 51 -29.53 -8.04 -9.50
CA ILE A 51 -29.36 -8.37 -8.08
C ILE A 51 -30.14 -9.67 -7.83
N VAL A 52 -29.47 -10.72 -7.34
CA VAL A 52 -30.08 -12.01 -7.02
C VAL A 52 -30.41 -12.17 -5.54
N SER A 53 -29.73 -11.42 -4.68
CA SER A 53 -30.00 -11.38 -3.24
C SER A 53 -29.61 -10.03 -2.67
N GLU A 54 -30.44 -9.52 -1.77
CA GLU A 54 -30.16 -8.34 -0.96
C GLU A 54 -30.70 -8.58 0.45
N LYS A 55 -29.83 -8.41 1.47
CA LYS A 55 -30.16 -8.65 2.88
C LYS A 55 -29.29 -7.80 3.80
N PRO A 56 -29.75 -7.50 5.03
CA PRO A 56 -28.87 -6.93 6.04
C PRO A 56 -27.70 -7.87 6.31
N TYR A 57 -26.48 -7.32 6.43
CA TYR A 57 -25.29 -8.11 6.80
C TYR A 57 -25.26 -8.50 8.28
N GLY A 58 -26.03 -7.79 9.13
CA GLY A 58 -26.11 -8.06 10.57
C GLY A 58 -25.07 -7.33 11.42
N LYS A 59 -24.04 -6.71 10.82
CA LYS A 59 -23.03 -5.89 11.49
C LYS A 59 -22.86 -4.54 10.78
N PHE A 60 -22.39 -3.55 11.50
CA PHE A 60 -21.97 -2.23 11.02
C PHE A 60 -23.04 -1.45 10.24
N GLY A 61 -24.31 -1.86 10.30
CA GLY A 61 -25.37 -1.24 9.51
C GLY A 61 -25.21 -1.40 7.99
N MET A 62 -24.55 -2.50 7.56
CA MET A 62 -24.32 -2.80 6.15
C MET A 62 -25.47 -3.60 5.53
N THR A 63 -25.56 -3.47 4.21
CA THR A 63 -26.35 -4.35 3.34
C THR A 63 -25.41 -5.22 2.51
N GLU A 64 -25.65 -6.54 2.47
CA GLU A 64 -25.01 -7.48 1.57
C GLU A 64 -25.88 -7.68 0.34
N ILE A 65 -25.29 -7.51 -0.84
CA ILE A 65 -25.94 -7.72 -2.15
C ILE A 65 -25.12 -8.77 -2.90
N THR A 66 -25.80 -9.73 -3.52
CA THR A 66 -25.17 -10.67 -4.46
C THR A 66 -25.66 -10.37 -5.87
N LEU A 67 -24.71 -10.16 -6.78
CA LEU A 67 -25.00 -9.90 -8.19
C LEU A 67 -25.12 -11.20 -8.99
N SER A 68 -25.75 -11.15 -10.16
CA SER A 68 -25.98 -12.32 -11.03
C SER A 68 -24.70 -13.00 -11.53
N ASN A 69 -23.57 -12.31 -11.51
CA ASN A 69 -22.24 -12.85 -11.82
C ASN A 69 -21.48 -13.38 -10.60
N GLY A 70 -22.14 -13.48 -9.44
CA GLY A 70 -21.54 -13.99 -8.20
C GLY A 70 -20.78 -12.97 -7.36
N MET A 71 -20.51 -11.76 -7.87
CA MET A 71 -19.83 -10.72 -7.10
C MET A 71 -20.66 -10.34 -5.86
N LYS A 72 -20.01 -10.22 -4.71
CA LYS A 72 -20.62 -9.74 -3.47
C LYS A 72 -20.31 -8.27 -3.27
N VAL A 73 -21.37 -7.50 -2.98
CA VAL A 73 -21.28 -6.07 -2.72
C VAL A 73 -21.80 -5.79 -1.31
N TYR A 74 -20.99 -5.08 -0.53
CA TYR A 74 -21.29 -4.65 0.83
C TYR A 74 -21.42 -3.14 0.83
N VAL A 75 -22.54 -2.62 1.31
CA VAL A 75 -22.80 -1.18 1.28
C VAL A 75 -23.03 -0.68 2.70
N LYS A 76 -22.21 0.30 3.12
CA LYS A 76 -22.38 1.04 4.37
C LYS A 76 -22.69 2.51 4.07
N PRO A 77 -23.96 2.91 4.04
CA PRO A 77 -24.31 4.33 3.97
C PRO A 77 -23.82 5.07 5.22
N THR A 78 -23.21 6.24 5.03
CA THR A 78 -22.78 7.12 6.10
C THR A 78 -23.04 8.58 5.74
N ASP A 79 -23.06 9.45 6.74
CA ASP A 79 -23.18 10.90 6.59
C ASP A 79 -21.93 11.67 7.11
N TYR A 80 -20.84 10.94 7.36
CA TYR A 80 -19.59 11.50 7.92
C TYR A 80 -18.96 12.55 7.01
N GLN A 81 -19.09 12.35 5.71
CA GLN A 81 -18.67 13.32 4.69
C GLN A 81 -19.83 13.55 3.71
N ALA A 82 -20.22 14.82 3.58
CA ALA A 82 -21.43 15.19 2.84
C ALA A 82 -21.40 14.86 1.33
N ASP A 83 -20.19 14.77 0.75
CA ASP A 83 -19.98 14.56 -0.70
C ASP A 83 -18.82 13.58 -0.98
N GLN A 84 -18.89 12.39 -0.36
CA GLN A 84 -17.92 11.34 -0.61
C GLN A 84 -18.58 9.97 -0.70
N VAL A 85 -18.22 9.22 -1.73
CA VAL A 85 -18.45 7.78 -1.87
C VAL A 85 -17.11 7.09 -2.09
N MET A 86 -16.74 6.17 -1.20
CA MET A 86 -15.58 5.29 -1.35
C MET A 86 -16.03 3.96 -1.95
N MET A 87 -15.23 3.42 -2.85
CA MET A 87 -15.41 2.09 -3.45
C MET A 87 -14.10 1.32 -3.40
N SER A 88 -14.16 0.06 -2.98
CA SER A 88 -13.04 -0.86 -3.02
C SER A 88 -13.50 -2.23 -3.48
N ILE A 89 -12.96 -2.71 -4.58
CA ILE A 89 -13.21 -4.02 -5.21
C ILE A 89 -11.95 -4.84 -5.03
N ARG A 90 -12.00 -5.99 -4.35
CA ARG A 90 -10.83 -6.80 -4.00
C ARG A 90 -11.08 -8.29 -4.25
N ALA A 91 -10.02 -8.99 -4.68
CA ALA A 91 -9.96 -10.45 -4.73
C ALA A 91 -8.56 -10.94 -4.34
N GLU A 92 -8.48 -12.18 -3.90
CA GLU A 92 -7.23 -12.88 -3.58
C GLU A 92 -6.50 -13.33 -4.85
N GLY A 93 -5.25 -13.78 -4.69
CA GLY A 93 -4.41 -14.34 -5.75
C GLY A 93 -3.18 -13.49 -6.06
N GLY A 94 -3.38 -12.31 -6.65
CA GLY A 94 -2.28 -11.40 -6.95
C GLY A 94 -1.17 -12.02 -7.79
N THR A 95 0.08 -11.56 -7.56
CA THR A 95 1.25 -12.13 -8.25
C THR A 95 1.71 -13.46 -7.66
N SER A 96 1.13 -13.92 -6.52
CA SER A 96 1.45 -15.24 -5.95
C SER A 96 1.13 -16.39 -6.90
N LEU A 97 0.17 -16.19 -7.79
CA LEU A 97 -0.26 -17.21 -8.76
C LEU A 97 0.68 -17.39 -9.94
N TYR A 98 1.77 -16.66 -10.00
CA TYR A 98 2.76 -16.68 -11.07
C TYR A 98 4.14 -17.10 -10.56
N GLY A 99 4.95 -17.69 -11.44
CA GLY A 99 6.30 -18.12 -11.11
C GLY A 99 7.30 -16.95 -11.02
N ASN A 100 8.54 -17.28 -10.67
CA ASN A 100 9.61 -16.30 -10.56
C ASN A 100 10.08 -15.77 -11.92
N GLU A 101 9.78 -16.45 -13.01
CA GLU A 101 10.00 -16.00 -14.39
C GLU A 101 9.24 -14.72 -14.73
N ASP A 102 8.13 -14.44 -14.04
CA ASP A 102 7.31 -13.26 -14.22
C ASP A 102 7.74 -12.05 -13.35
N ILE A 103 8.73 -12.22 -12.46
CA ILE A 103 9.26 -11.11 -11.62
C ILE A 103 9.59 -9.84 -12.42
N PRO A 104 10.23 -9.92 -13.63
CA PRO A 104 10.50 -8.73 -14.42
C PRO A 104 9.24 -7.90 -14.76
N ASN A 105 8.08 -8.55 -14.84
CA ASN A 105 6.81 -7.93 -15.21
C ASN A 105 6.12 -7.25 -14.02
N PHE A 106 6.30 -7.76 -12.79
CA PHE A 106 5.55 -7.31 -11.62
C PHE A 106 5.76 -5.84 -11.28
N SER A 107 6.99 -5.32 -11.45
CA SER A 107 7.32 -3.94 -11.12
C SER A 107 6.62 -2.89 -11.99
N LEU A 108 6.23 -3.25 -13.21
CA LEU A 108 5.53 -2.38 -14.14
C LEU A 108 4.04 -2.69 -14.29
N LEU A 109 3.55 -3.77 -13.68
CA LEU A 109 2.23 -4.34 -13.92
C LEU A 109 1.10 -3.31 -13.80
N THR A 110 1.00 -2.60 -12.69
CA THR A 110 -0.03 -1.58 -12.49
C THR A 110 0.24 -0.30 -13.28
N SER A 111 1.51 0.14 -13.31
CA SER A 111 1.89 1.37 -14.00
C SER A 111 1.69 1.29 -15.51
N ALA A 112 1.94 0.15 -16.13
CA ALA A 112 1.71 -0.08 -17.55
C ALA A 112 0.23 0.12 -17.93
N ILE A 113 -0.70 -0.30 -17.08
CA ILE A 113 -2.14 -0.13 -17.31
C ILE A 113 -2.55 1.34 -17.16
N THR A 114 -2.12 1.99 -16.07
CA THR A 114 -2.51 3.39 -15.79
C THR A 114 -1.91 4.39 -16.78
N GLU A 115 -0.70 4.14 -17.26
CA GLU A 115 -0.03 4.98 -18.29
C GLU A 115 -0.62 4.78 -19.71
N ALA A 116 -1.16 3.61 -20.01
CA ALA A 116 -1.79 3.34 -21.29
C ALA A 116 -3.20 3.94 -21.41
N GLY A 117 -3.89 4.09 -20.26
CA GLY A 117 -5.29 4.50 -20.23
C GLY A 117 -6.26 3.32 -20.26
N VAL A 118 -7.53 3.56 -20.61
CA VAL A 118 -8.59 2.55 -20.53
C VAL A 118 -9.65 2.79 -21.61
N GLY A 119 -10.19 1.72 -22.17
CA GLY A 119 -11.15 1.81 -23.28
C GLY A 119 -10.59 2.56 -24.46
N ASP A 120 -11.35 3.53 -24.97
CA ASP A 120 -10.95 4.40 -26.07
C ASP A 120 -10.09 5.60 -25.64
N PHE A 121 -9.79 5.71 -24.34
CA PHE A 121 -9.08 6.85 -23.78
C PHE A 121 -7.61 6.53 -23.53
N SER A 122 -6.71 7.30 -24.14
CA SER A 122 -5.34 7.40 -23.65
C SER A 122 -5.32 7.96 -22.23
N ALA A 123 -4.22 7.81 -21.48
CA ALA A 123 -4.13 8.39 -20.13
C ALA A 123 -4.34 9.92 -20.14
N THR A 124 -3.93 10.61 -21.20
CA THR A 124 -4.12 12.06 -21.37
C THR A 124 -5.58 12.38 -21.68
N ALA A 125 -6.22 11.65 -22.58
CA ALA A 125 -7.63 11.82 -22.93
C ALA A 125 -8.52 11.51 -21.71
N LEU A 126 -8.19 10.46 -20.93
CA LEU A 126 -8.92 10.12 -19.71
C LEU A 126 -8.86 11.25 -18.66
N ARG A 127 -7.67 11.82 -18.45
CA ARG A 127 -7.54 12.99 -17.53
C ARG A 127 -8.37 14.18 -17.98
N LYS A 128 -8.41 14.46 -19.30
CA LYS A 128 -9.25 15.51 -19.84
C LYS A 128 -10.75 15.19 -19.71
N ALA A 129 -11.16 13.94 -19.95
CA ALA A 129 -12.55 13.49 -19.82
C ALA A 129 -13.05 13.54 -18.36
N LEU A 130 -12.15 13.36 -17.41
CA LEU A 130 -12.44 13.44 -15.97
C LEU A 130 -12.21 14.84 -15.39
N ALA A 131 -11.79 15.82 -16.19
CA ALA A 131 -11.60 17.18 -15.72
C ALA A 131 -12.92 17.77 -15.17
N GLY A 132 -12.85 18.39 -13.99
CA GLY A 132 -14.03 18.91 -13.27
C GLY A 132 -14.86 17.87 -12.53
N LYS A 133 -14.48 16.59 -12.58
CA LYS A 133 -15.04 15.51 -11.75
C LYS A 133 -14.15 15.22 -10.55
N SER A 134 -14.77 14.92 -9.43
CA SER A 134 -14.05 14.52 -8.20
C SER A 134 -13.97 12.99 -8.14
N ILE A 135 -13.09 12.41 -8.93
CA ILE A 135 -12.87 10.94 -8.99
C ILE A 135 -11.40 10.64 -8.82
N ARG A 136 -11.10 9.68 -7.94
CA ARG A 136 -9.80 9.03 -7.85
C ARG A 136 -10.07 7.53 -7.78
N LEU A 137 -9.62 6.78 -8.78
CA LEU A 137 -9.76 5.34 -8.83
C LEU A 137 -8.52 4.73 -9.48
N THR A 138 -7.95 3.71 -8.86
CA THR A 138 -6.72 3.07 -9.33
C THR A 138 -6.80 1.56 -9.17
N PRO A 139 -6.46 0.78 -10.20
CA PRO A 139 -6.21 -0.66 -10.09
C PRO A 139 -4.86 -0.91 -9.42
N SER A 140 -4.69 -2.02 -8.73
CA SER A 140 -3.40 -2.49 -8.22
C SER A 140 -3.40 -4.00 -8.07
N ILE A 141 -2.22 -4.61 -8.21
CA ILE A 141 -1.98 -6.04 -8.00
C ILE A 141 -0.79 -6.15 -7.04
N SER A 142 -1.01 -6.80 -5.91
CA SER A 142 0.02 -7.12 -4.91
C SER A 142 0.45 -8.58 -5.01
N SER A 143 1.30 -9.03 -4.08
CA SER A 143 1.64 -10.45 -3.94
C SER A 143 0.40 -11.32 -3.67
N GLU A 144 -0.54 -10.85 -2.87
CA GLU A 144 -1.62 -11.65 -2.31
C GLU A 144 -2.99 -11.39 -2.94
N GLY A 145 -3.14 -10.32 -3.73
CA GLY A 145 -4.42 -10.00 -4.32
C GLY A 145 -4.39 -8.87 -5.33
N GLN A 146 -5.53 -8.64 -5.93
CA GLN A 146 -5.79 -7.53 -6.84
C GLN A 146 -6.96 -6.70 -6.36
N ARG A 147 -6.88 -5.40 -6.66
CA ARG A 147 -7.94 -4.46 -6.26
C ARG A 147 -8.10 -3.31 -7.24
N ILE A 148 -9.32 -2.74 -7.26
CA ILE A 148 -9.61 -1.42 -7.79
C ILE A 148 -10.20 -0.62 -6.65
N ALA A 149 -9.59 0.49 -6.26
CA ALA A 149 -10.04 1.25 -5.11
C ALA A 149 -9.90 2.75 -5.31
N GLY A 150 -10.82 3.49 -4.70
CA GLY A 150 -10.80 4.93 -4.72
C GLY A 150 -12.07 5.57 -4.18
N SER A 151 -12.32 6.81 -4.59
CA SER A 151 -13.47 7.58 -4.14
C SER A 151 -13.95 8.56 -5.20
N SER A 152 -15.19 9.00 -5.05
CA SER A 152 -15.79 10.06 -5.87
C SER A 152 -16.65 10.99 -5.01
N SER A 153 -17.04 12.13 -5.60
CA SER A 153 -18.22 12.85 -5.12
C SER A 153 -19.51 12.04 -5.37
N VAL A 154 -20.58 12.36 -4.69
CA VAL A 154 -21.88 11.69 -4.88
C VAL A 154 -22.35 11.78 -6.33
N LYS A 155 -22.28 12.98 -6.94
CA LYS A 155 -22.67 13.20 -8.35
C LYS A 155 -21.83 12.44 -9.37
N ASP A 156 -20.58 12.08 -9.00
CA ASP A 156 -19.63 11.42 -9.90
C ASP A 156 -19.56 9.90 -9.67
N MET A 157 -20.41 9.35 -8.77
CA MET A 157 -20.40 7.92 -8.40
C MET A 157 -20.59 7.01 -9.62
N GLU A 158 -21.53 7.31 -10.51
CA GLU A 158 -21.72 6.55 -11.74
C GLU A 158 -20.46 6.53 -12.60
N THR A 159 -19.82 7.69 -12.79
CA THR A 159 -18.58 7.78 -13.57
C THR A 159 -17.45 6.94 -12.94
N MET A 160 -17.37 6.90 -11.60
CA MET A 160 -16.40 6.04 -10.88
C MET A 160 -16.69 4.56 -11.14
N ILE A 161 -17.95 4.13 -11.13
CA ILE A 161 -18.33 2.73 -11.37
C ILE A 161 -18.09 2.35 -12.85
N GLN A 162 -18.38 3.26 -13.80
CA GLN A 162 -18.02 3.10 -15.22
C GLN A 162 -16.54 2.90 -15.41
N LEU A 163 -15.73 3.71 -14.75
CA LEU A 163 -14.26 3.60 -14.81
C LEU A 163 -13.77 2.26 -14.24
N ALA A 164 -14.37 1.78 -13.14
CA ALA A 164 -14.08 0.45 -12.61
C ALA A 164 -14.41 -0.66 -13.62
N HIS A 165 -15.59 -0.58 -14.25
CA HIS A 165 -15.99 -1.51 -15.30
C HIS A 165 -14.97 -1.53 -16.45
N LEU A 166 -14.50 -0.37 -16.90
CA LEU A 166 -13.51 -0.27 -17.98
C LEU A 166 -12.15 -0.85 -17.57
N TYR A 167 -11.71 -0.69 -16.32
CA TYR A 167 -10.50 -1.34 -15.82
C TYR A 167 -10.58 -2.88 -15.84
N PHE A 168 -11.76 -3.46 -15.65
CA PHE A 168 -11.98 -4.89 -15.83
C PHE A 168 -11.99 -5.31 -17.29
N MET A 169 -12.77 -4.60 -18.10
CA MET A 169 -13.18 -5.07 -19.44
C MET A 169 -12.26 -4.61 -20.57
N ALA A 170 -11.68 -3.43 -20.41
CA ALA A 170 -11.03 -2.73 -21.52
C ALA A 170 -9.69 -2.07 -21.11
N PRO A 171 -8.74 -2.82 -20.48
CA PRO A 171 -7.40 -2.28 -20.27
C PRO A 171 -6.77 -2.01 -21.62
N ARG A 172 -6.41 -0.74 -21.87
CA ARG A 172 -5.85 -0.29 -23.13
C ARG A 172 -4.40 -0.80 -23.28
N LYS A 173 -4.03 -1.18 -24.50
CA LYS A 173 -2.64 -1.46 -24.88
C LYS A 173 -2.07 -0.27 -25.64
N ASP A 174 -1.00 0.34 -25.11
CA ASP A 174 -0.28 1.46 -25.73
C ASP A 174 1.23 1.23 -25.61
N SER A 175 1.82 0.74 -26.70
CA SER A 175 3.24 0.39 -26.72
C SER A 175 4.14 1.62 -26.60
N VAL A 176 3.71 2.79 -27.07
CA VAL A 176 4.50 4.03 -26.97
C VAL A 176 4.53 4.51 -25.52
N ALA A 177 3.39 4.49 -24.84
CA ALA A 177 3.30 4.82 -23.42
C ALA A 177 4.12 3.85 -22.57
N PHE A 178 4.06 2.55 -22.87
CA PHE A 178 4.83 1.52 -22.15
C PHE A 178 6.35 1.70 -22.34
N GLU A 179 6.84 1.91 -23.54
CA GLU A 179 8.26 2.18 -23.79
C GLU A 179 8.73 3.46 -23.08
N GLY A 180 7.90 4.50 -23.10
CA GLY A 180 8.16 5.71 -22.33
C GLY A 180 8.28 5.45 -20.82
N LEU A 181 7.37 4.67 -20.25
CA LEU A 181 7.42 4.23 -18.85
C LEU A 181 8.69 3.42 -18.55
N LYS A 182 8.98 2.40 -19.37
CA LYS A 182 10.15 1.54 -19.22
C LYS A 182 11.46 2.35 -19.26
N ASN A 183 11.60 3.27 -20.21
CA ASN A 183 12.78 4.11 -20.35
C ASN A 183 12.96 5.09 -19.18
N ARG A 184 11.87 5.72 -18.68
CA ARG A 184 11.91 6.57 -17.48
C ARG A 184 12.35 5.77 -16.27
N THR A 185 11.80 4.56 -16.08
CA THR A 185 12.14 3.67 -14.97
C THR A 185 13.60 3.20 -15.06
N LEU A 186 14.08 2.81 -16.22
CA LEU A 186 15.49 2.46 -16.46
C LEU A 186 16.43 3.63 -16.13
N SER A 187 16.07 4.85 -16.52
CA SER A 187 16.86 6.05 -16.20
C SER A 187 16.91 6.33 -14.71
N PHE A 188 15.80 6.14 -14.00
CA PHE A 188 15.74 6.23 -12.54
C PHE A 188 16.63 5.16 -11.89
N LEU A 189 16.58 3.91 -12.36
CA LEU A 189 17.35 2.80 -11.80
C LEU A 189 18.87 2.98 -11.93
N LYS A 190 19.34 3.68 -12.97
CA LYS A 190 20.78 3.98 -13.13
C LYS A 190 21.36 4.77 -11.95
N ASN A 191 20.59 5.66 -11.35
CA ASN A 191 21.06 6.56 -10.30
C ASN A 191 20.44 6.23 -8.92
N ARG A 192 19.65 5.14 -8.80
CA ARG A 192 18.92 4.84 -7.56
C ARG A 192 19.83 4.63 -6.35
N ASN A 193 21.01 4.06 -6.55
CA ASN A 193 21.98 3.78 -5.48
C ASN A 193 22.68 5.05 -4.97
N ALA A 194 22.54 6.19 -5.62
CA ALA A 194 22.96 7.48 -5.06
C ALA A 194 22.09 7.90 -3.87
N SER A 195 20.87 7.35 -3.74
CA SER A 195 20.01 7.60 -2.60
C SER A 195 20.30 6.64 -1.45
N SER A 196 20.91 7.15 -0.38
CA SER A 196 21.16 6.38 0.85
C SER A 196 19.90 5.73 1.43
N LYS A 197 18.75 6.41 1.31
CA LYS A 197 17.45 5.86 1.72
C LYS A 197 17.06 4.61 0.90
N VAL A 198 17.33 4.61 -0.39
CA VAL A 198 17.05 3.46 -1.27
C VAL A 198 17.93 2.29 -0.88
N VAL A 199 19.24 2.51 -0.77
CA VAL A 199 20.21 1.46 -0.37
C VAL A 199 19.86 0.88 1.00
N TYR A 200 19.47 1.73 1.95
CA TYR A 200 19.03 1.27 3.26
C TYR A 200 17.79 0.38 3.21
N ASN A 201 16.76 0.80 2.47
CA ASN A 201 15.53 0.02 2.33
C ASN A 201 15.77 -1.31 1.61
N ASP A 202 16.63 -1.33 0.59
CA ASP A 202 17.01 -2.57 -0.10
C ASP A 202 17.72 -3.54 0.84
N SER A 203 18.63 -3.04 1.68
CA SER A 203 19.30 -3.84 2.70
C SER A 203 18.32 -4.36 3.75
N LEU A 204 17.36 -3.53 4.19
CA LEU A 204 16.29 -3.97 5.08
C LEU A 204 15.47 -5.12 4.46
N SER A 205 15.05 -4.95 3.20
CA SER A 205 14.28 -5.97 2.49
C SER A 205 15.08 -7.26 2.34
N ALA A 206 16.34 -7.17 1.93
CA ALA A 206 17.21 -8.34 1.76
C ALA A 206 17.35 -9.14 3.07
N VAL A 207 17.57 -8.46 4.19
CA VAL A 207 17.77 -9.11 5.49
C VAL A 207 16.45 -9.67 6.05
N LEU A 208 15.36 -8.90 5.96
CA LEU A 208 14.06 -9.32 6.50
C LEU A 208 13.44 -10.51 5.75
N TYR A 209 13.69 -10.60 4.44
CA TYR A 209 13.11 -11.65 3.58
C TYR A 209 14.16 -12.67 3.09
N ASP A 210 15.32 -12.73 3.74
CA ASP A 210 16.41 -13.68 3.44
C ASP A 210 16.77 -13.75 1.95
N HIS A 211 16.97 -12.58 1.37
CA HIS A 211 17.29 -12.42 -0.06
C HIS A 211 16.26 -13.04 -1.02
N ASN A 212 15.00 -13.14 -0.61
CA ASN A 212 13.92 -13.64 -1.46
C ASN A 212 13.87 -12.86 -2.78
N LEU A 213 13.86 -13.55 -3.90
CA LEU A 213 13.91 -12.95 -5.25
C LEU A 213 12.75 -12.00 -5.53
N ARG A 214 11.55 -12.26 -4.95
CA ARG A 214 10.37 -11.40 -5.11
C ARG A 214 10.45 -10.10 -4.33
N MET A 215 11.35 -10.04 -3.34
CA MET A 215 11.63 -8.85 -2.52
C MET A 215 12.96 -8.19 -2.90
N ALA A 216 13.68 -8.77 -3.86
CA ALA A 216 14.93 -8.19 -4.36
C ALA A 216 14.68 -6.85 -5.07
N PRO A 217 15.62 -5.91 -4.96
CA PRO A 217 15.55 -4.66 -5.69
C PRO A 217 15.45 -4.90 -7.19
N VAL A 218 14.55 -4.21 -7.86
CA VAL A 218 14.49 -4.24 -9.32
C VAL A 218 15.72 -3.55 -9.89
N THR A 219 16.48 -4.28 -10.71
CA THR A 219 17.66 -3.76 -11.43
C THR A 219 17.29 -3.41 -12.87
N GLY A 220 18.15 -2.63 -13.54
CA GLY A 220 17.97 -2.35 -14.97
C GLY A 220 17.97 -3.62 -15.83
N GLU A 221 18.78 -4.63 -15.48
CA GLU A 221 18.83 -5.92 -16.18
C GLU A 221 17.54 -6.73 -16.01
N VAL A 222 16.95 -6.73 -14.82
CA VAL A 222 15.66 -7.37 -14.56
C VAL A 222 14.57 -6.64 -15.31
N LEU A 223 14.51 -5.31 -15.21
CA LEU A 223 13.49 -4.50 -15.88
C LEU A 223 13.58 -4.59 -17.41
N ALA A 224 14.78 -4.72 -17.98
CA ALA A 224 14.96 -4.87 -19.43
C ALA A 224 14.22 -6.10 -19.98
N LYS A 225 14.03 -7.15 -19.18
CA LYS A 225 13.33 -8.40 -19.55
C LYS A 225 11.80 -8.28 -19.45
N ALA A 226 11.27 -7.15 -18.94
CA ALA A 226 9.81 -6.97 -18.84
C ALA A 226 9.17 -7.00 -20.22
N ASP A 227 8.14 -7.84 -20.36
CA ASP A 227 7.37 -8.05 -21.59
C ASP A 227 5.96 -7.45 -21.46
N TYR A 228 5.63 -6.50 -22.34
CA TYR A 228 4.34 -5.80 -22.28
C TYR A 228 3.16 -6.73 -22.61
N GLY A 229 3.35 -7.69 -23.50
CA GLY A 229 2.32 -8.69 -23.80
C GLY A 229 1.97 -9.49 -22.57
N ARG A 230 3.00 -10.00 -21.86
CA ARG A 230 2.82 -10.78 -20.62
C ARG A 230 2.22 -9.95 -19.49
N ILE A 231 2.61 -8.68 -19.33
CA ILE A 231 1.98 -7.76 -18.38
C ILE A 231 0.47 -7.64 -18.63
N MET A 232 0.07 -7.47 -19.89
CA MET A 232 -1.34 -7.36 -20.28
C MET A 232 -2.11 -8.67 -20.05
N GLU A 233 -1.47 -9.82 -20.25
CA GLU A 233 -2.06 -11.15 -19.97
C GLU A 233 -2.29 -11.30 -18.45
N ILE A 234 -1.26 -11.10 -17.63
CA ILE A 234 -1.36 -11.18 -16.16
C ILE A 234 -2.49 -10.27 -15.66
N TYR A 235 -2.53 -9.02 -16.13
CA TYR A 235 -3.57 -8.10 -15.70
C TYR A 235 -4.98 -8.61 -16.04
N ARG A 236 -5.20 -9.07 -17.29
CA ARG A 236 -6.51 -9.59 -17.72
C ARG A 236 -6.91 -10.84 -16.94
N GLU A 237 -5.97 -11.75 -16.69
CA GLU A 237 -6.21 -12.93 -15.88
C GLU A 237 -6.68 -12.56 -14.47
N ARG A 238 -6.00 -11.59 -13.83
CA ARG A 238 -6.34 -11.14 -12.46
C ARG A 238 -7.71 -10.47 -12.35
N PHE A 239 -8.21 -9.89 -13.43
CA PHE A 239 -9.52 -9.22 -13.47
C PHE A 239 -10.55 -9.97 -14.35
N SER A 240 -10.37 -11.27 -14.60
CA SER A 240 -11.22 -12.04 -15.53
C SER A 240 -12.49 -12.64 -14.89
N ASP A 241 -12.53 -12.82 -13.57
CA ASP A 241 -13.62 -13.51 -12.88
C ASP A 241 -14.20 -12.68 -11.73
N ALA A 242 -15.32 -12.02 -12.00
CA ALA A 242 -15.99 -11.14 -11.03
C ALA A 242 -16.50 -11.90 -9.79
N SER A 243 -16.74 -13.21 -9.87
CA SER A 243 -17.24 -14.01 -8.74
C SER A 243 -16.24 -14.12 -7.58
N ASN A 244 -14.96 -13.90 -7.85
CA ASN A 244 -13.91 -13.89 -6.82
C ASN A 244 -13.84 -12.56 -6.06
N PHE A 245 -14.48 -11.50 -6.55
CA PHE A 245 -14.36 -10.17 -5.97
C PHE A 245 -15.43 -9.88 -4.94
N LYS A 246 -15.01 -9.28 -3.83
CA LYS A 246 -15.82 -8.57 -2.87
C LYS A 246 -15.71 -7.07 -3.16
N THR A 247 -16.85 -6.38 -3.14
CA THR A 247 -16.91 -4.92 -3.33
C THR A 247 -17.47 -4.27 -2.08
N VAL A 248 -16.82 -3.22 -1.60
CA VAL A 248 -17.29 -2.42 -0.45
C VAL A 248 -17.52 -0.99 -0.90
N PHE A 249 -18.74 -0.49 -0.65
CA PHE A 249 -19.09 0.92 -0.78
C PHE A 249 -19.32 1.53 0.60
N ILE A 250 -18.72 2.70 0.85
CA ILE A 250 -18.91 3.46 2.11
C ILE A 250 -19.06 4.93 1.76
N GLY A 251 -20.01 5.62 2.38
CA GLY A 251 -20.16 7.07 2.25
C GLY A 251 -21.60 7.51 2.06
N LYS A 252 -21.77 8.69 1.48
CA LYS A 252 -23.08 9.28 1.19
C LYS A 252 -23.74 8.57 0.00
N ILE A 253 -24.47 7.51 0.29
CA ILE A 253 -25.02 6.58 -0.71
C ILE A 253 -26.52 6.51 -0.59
N ASP A 254 -27.23 6.80 -1.70
CA ASP A 254 -28.64 6.43 -1.87
C ASP A 254 -28.70 5.05 -2.55
N MET A 255 -29.32 4.10 -1.87
CA MET A 255 -29.50 2.74 -2.38
C MET A 255 -30.40 2.70 -3.63
N ALA A 256 -31.31 3.66 -3.78
CA ALA A 256 -32.16 3.74 -4.97
C ALA A 256 -31.36 4.14 -6.21
N GLU A 257 -30.34 4.98 -6.04
CA GLU A 257 -29.41 5.35 -7.11
C GLU A 257 -28.34 4.27 -7.36
N LEU A 258 -27.83 3.64 -6.31
CA LEU A 258 -26.74 2.66 -6.45
C LEU A 258 -27.18 1.35 -7.12
N ARG A 259 -28.38 0.80 -6.78
CA ARG A 259 -28.85 -0.50 -7.31
C ARG A 259 -28.86 -0.58 -8.84
N PRO A 260 -29.40 0.41 -9.57
CA PRO A 260 -29.33 0.40 -11.04
C PRO A 260 -27.92 0.38 -11.58
N LEU A 261 -26.99 1.12 -10.94
CA LEU A 261 -25.58 1.19 -11.35
C LEU A 261 -24.85 -0.14 -11.13
N LEU A 262 -25.15 -0.84 -10.02
CA LEU A 262 -24.61 -2.19 -9.78
C LEU A 262 -25.07 -3.16 -10.88
N CYS A 263 -26.35 -3.13 -11.24
CA CYS A 263 -26.88 -3.95 -12.32
C CYS A 263 -26.28 -3.60 -13.67
N GLN A 264 -26.13 -2.29 -13.97
CA GLN A 264 -25.68 -1.80 -15.26
C GLN A 264 -24.20 -2.08 -15.51
N TYR A 265 -23.35 -2.02 -14.46
CA TYR A 265 -21.90 -2.05 -14.64
C TYR A 265 -21.25 -3.24 -13.95
N LEU A 266 -21.46 -3.47 -12.65
CA LEU A 266 -20.73 -4.51 -11.93
C LEU A 266 -21.31 -5.92 -12.18
N ALA A 267 -22.63 -6.05 -12.28
CA ALA A 267 -23.27 -7.33 -12.56
C ALA A 267 -23.07 -7.85 -14.01
N THR A 268 -22.48 -7.02 -14.88
CA THR A 268 -22.19 -7.36 -16.29
C THR A 268 -20.75 -7.84 -16.49
N LEU A 269 -19.90 -7.74 -15.46
CA LEU A 269 -18.54 -8.25 -15.49
C LEU A 269 -18.55 -9.78 -15.66
N PRO A 270 -17.61 -10.35 -16.43
CA PRO A 270 -17.55 -11.78 -16.68
C PRO A 270 -17.25 -12.57 -15.42
N SER A 271 -17.75 -13.80 -15.37
CA SER A 271 -17.46 -14.75 -14.30
C SER A 271 -17.37 -16.16 -14.83
N THR A 272 -16.35 -16.88 -14.36
CA THR A 272 -16.17 -18.31 -14.61
C THR A 272 -16.54 -19.14 -13.40
N TYR A 273 -16.76 -18.51 -12.25
CA TYR A 273 -16.98 -19.14 -10.95
C TYR A 273 -15.86 -20.07 -10.50
N LYS A 274 -14.67 -19.86 -11.03
CA LYS A 274 -13.47 -20.56 -10.61
C LYS A 274 -12.88 -19.84 -9.40
N LYS A 275 -12.99 -20.46 -8.23
CA LYS A 275 -12.41 -19.93 -7.00
C LYS A 275 -10.88 -19.85 -7.12
N GLU A 276 -10.32 -18.70 -6.83
CA GLU A 276 -8.88 -18.48 -6.73
C GLU A 276 -8.53 -18.08 -5.30
N GLU A 277 -7.38 -18.55 -4.84
CA GLU A 277 -6.83 -18.23 -3.52
C GLU A 277 -5.36 -17.84 -3.69
N THR A 278 -4.84 -17.10 -2.74
CA THR A 278 -3.41 -16.73 -2.70
C THR A 278 -2.54 -17.98 -2.54
N ASP A 279 -1.55 -18.17 -3.41
CA ASP A 279 -0.54 -19.21 -3.22
C ASP A 279 0.50 -18.73 -2.19
N LYS A 280 0.33 -19.16 -0.95
CA LYS A 280 1.18 -18.78 0.18
C LYS A 280 2.67 -19.11 0.00
N LYS A 281 3.01 -20.08 -0.86
CA LYS A 281 4.41 -20.44 -1.16
C LYS A 281 5.13 -19.34 -1.91
N ASN A 282 4.40 -18.56 -2.68
CA ASN A 282 4.91 -17.47 -3.48
C ASN A 282 4.76 -16.08 -2.80
N VAL A 283 4.19 -16.03 -1.59
CA VAL A 283 4.15 -14.81 -0.78
C VAL A 283 5.41 -14.73 0.07
N PRO A 284 6.25 -13.69 -0.09
CA PRO A 284 7.44 -13.53 0.72
C PRO A 284 7.11 -13.41 2.21
N GLN A 285 7.77 -14.17 3.05
CA GLN A 285 7.59 -14.14 4.50
C GLN A 285 8.82 -13.55 5.18
N ILE A 286 8.61 -12.78 6.24
CA ILE A 286 9.69 -12.27 7.09
C ILE A 286 10.33 -13.45 7.84
N VAL A 287 11.65 -13.48 7.89
CA VAL A 287 12.35 -14.59 8.55
C VAL A 287 12.44 -14.42 10.06
N MET A 288 12.41 -15.55 10.76
CA MET A 288 12.61 -15.63 12.21
C MET A 288 14.07 -15.98 12.50
N LYS A 289 14.92 -14.98 12.70
CA LYS A 289 16.35 -15.18 12.99
C LYS A 289 16.89 -14.11 13.93
N ASN A 290 18.05 -14.38 14.53
CA ASN A 290 18.84 -13.38 15.23
C ASN A 290 19.98 -12.95 14.31
N GLU A 291 19.93 -11.72 13.83
CA GLU A 291 20.91 -11.21 12.88
C GLU A 291 21.21 -9.75 13.10
N LYS A 292 22.48 -9.38 12.94
CA LYS A 292 22.94 -8.00 13.00
C LYS A 292 23.75 -7.69 11.76
N VAL A 293 23.25 -6.77 10.94
CA VAL A 293 23.90 -6.29 9.73
C VAL A 293 24.33 -4.84 9.90
N LYS A 294 25.59 -4.55 9.61
CA LYS A 294 26.16 -3.21 9.63
C LYS A 294 26.90 -2.97 8.33
N PHE A 295 26.63 -1.84 7.70
CA PHE A 295 27.34 -1.43 6.49
C PHE A 295 27.52 0.09 6.45
N VAL A 296 28.39 0.53 5.54
CA VAL A 296 28.69 1.95 5.33
C VAL A 296 28.22 2.36 3.94
N HIS A 297 27.62 3.54 3.85
CA HIS A 297 27.22 4.14 2.59
C HIS A 297 27.34 5.65 2.66
N GLN A 298 27.86 6.27 1.60
CA GLN A 298 28.00 7.71 1.51
C GLN A 298 26.63 8.42 1.69
N GLN A 299 26.60 9.42 2.56
CA GLN A 299 25.44 10.24 2.86
C GLN A 299 25.82 11.72 2.86
N GLU A 300 24.89 12.58 2.44
CA GLU A 300 25.12 14.05 2.47
C GLU A 300 25.37 14.57 3.89
N THR A 301 24.69 13.99 4.86
CA THR A 301 24.85 14.31 6.28
C THR A 301 25.31 13.06 7.02
N PRO A 302 26.37 13.15 7.86
CA PRO A 302 26.83 12.03 8.66
C PRO A 302 25.73 11.53 9.62
N LEU A 303 25.15 10.36 9.34
CA LEU A 303 24.10 9.75 10.12
C LEU A 303 24.28 8.23 10.23
N ALA A 304 23.92 7.69 11.39
CA ALA A 304 23.58 6.29 11.56
C ALA A 304 22.07 6.12 11.40
N ASN A 305 21.64 5.27 10.45
CA ASN A 305 20.25 4.84 10.34
C ASN A 305 20.14 3.44 10.94
N VAL A 306 19.32 3.27 11.95
CA VAL A 306 19.17 2.01 12.68
C VAL A 306 17.74 1.55 12.66
N SER A 307 17.53 0.27 12.33
CA SER A 307 16.25 -0.42 12.46
C SER A 307 16.46 -1.71 13.25
N VAL A 308 15.64 -1.92 14.26
CA VAL A 308 15.60 -3.13 15.08
C VAL A 308 14.22 -3.74 14.93
N PHE A 309 14.17 -5.02 14.64
CA PHE A 309 12.94 -5.79 14.46
C PHE A 309 12.92 -6.94 15.47
N TYR A 310 11.77 -7.12 16.11
CA TYR A 310 11.46 -8.31 16.87
C TYR A 310 10.30 -9.01 16.21
N THR A 311 10.46 -10.31 15.94
CA THR A 311 9.44 -11.13 15.30
C THR A 311 8.91 -12.16 16.28
N GLY A 312 7.61 -12.48 16.18
CA GLY A 312 6.98 -13.44 17.07
C GLY A 312 5.71 -14.03 16.48
N ASN A 313 5.20 -15.06 17.14
CA ASN A 313 3.90 -15.64 16.84
C ASN A 313 2.92 -15.25 17.94
N VAL A 314 1.94 -14.43 17.59
CA VAL A 314 0.91 -13.91 18.47
C VAL A 314 -0.44 -14.34 17.93
N PRO A 315 -1.36 -14.93 18.71
CA PRO A 315 -2.70 -15.23 18.24
C PRO A 315 -3.38 -13.99 17.65
N PHE A 316 -3.78 -14.07 16.36
CA PHE A 316 -4.45 -12.95 15.72
C PHE A 316 -5.81 -12.69 16.37
N SER A 317 -6.01 -11.48 16.88
CA SER A 317 -7.28 -11.01 17.42
C SER A 317 -7.27 -9.49 17.59
N PRO A 318 -8.43 -8.82 17.58
CA PRO A 318 -8.52 -7.39 17.89
C PRO A 318 -7.93 -7.03 19.27
N LYS A 319 -8.03 -7.92 20.24
CA LYS A 319 -7.43 -7.72 21.58
C LYS A 319 -5.90 -7.73 21.53
N ASN A 320 -5.28 -8.68 20.85
CA ASN A 320 -3.82 -8.75 20.75
C ASN A 320 -3.24 -7.64 19.89
N ASP A 321 -3.96 -7.22 18.84
CA ASP A 321 -3.61 -6.05 18.05
C ASP A 321 -3.60 -4.79 18.93
N LEU A 322 -4.64 -4.60 19.76
CA LEU A 322 -4.72 -3.50 20.70
C LEU A 322 -3.60 -3.55 21.76
N VAL A 323 -3.24 -4.73 22.26
CA VAL A 323 -2.12 -4.90 23.22
C VAL A 323 -0.78 -4.51 22.56
N LEU A 324 -0.57 -4.88 21.30
CA LEU A 324 0.61 -4.46 20.52
C LEU A 324 0.64 -2.95 20.29
N ASP A 325 -0.51 -2.33 19.98
CA ASP A 325 -0.60 -0.86 19.85
C ASP A 325 -0.24 -0.18 21.16
N VAL A 326 -0.74 -0.67 22.30
CA VAL A 326 -0.39 -0.13 23.63
C VAL A 326 1.08 -0.31 23.93
N LEU A 327 1.66 -1.50 23.69
CA LEU A 327 3.09 -1.74 23.86
C LEU A 327 3.93 -0.76 23.03
N THR A 328 3.55 -0.56 21.77
CA THR A 328 4.21 0.38 20.85
C THR A 328 4.20 1.80 21.39
N ARG A 329 3.07 2.28 21.90
CA ARG A 329 2.92 3.63 22.45
C ARG A 329 3.65 3.81 23.79
N VAL A 330 3.63 2.81 24.63
CA VAL A 330 4.39 2.82 25.90
C VAL A 330 5.89 2.87 25.61
N LEU A 331 6.38 2.07 24.65
CA LEU A 331 7.77 2.14 24.21
C LEU A 331 8.12 3.51 23.63
N GLN A 332 7.21 4.12 22.83
CA GLN A 332 7.42 5.45 22.29
C GLN A 332 7.60 6.51 23.39
N ILE A 333 6.84 6.42 24.47
CA ILE A 333 7.00 7.30 25.65
C ILE A 333 8.36 7.03 26.29
N ALA A 334 8.69 5.78 26.60
CA ALA A 334 9.94 5.40 27.24
C ALA A 334 11.17 5.84 26.43
N TYR A 335 11.14 5.75 25.11
CA TYR A 335 12.24 6.22 24.26
C TYR A 335 12.34 7.74 24.18
N THR A 336 11.21 8.44 24.23
CA THR A 336 11.24 9.90 24.29
C THR A 336 11.96 10.36 25.55
N ASP A 337 11.63 9.79 26.69
CA ASP A 337 12.23 10.13 27.97
C ASP A 337 13.73 9.73 28.00
N SER A 338 14.06 8.47 27.68
CA SER A 338 15.41 7.93 27.87
C SER A 338 16.43 8.31 26.80
N VAL A 339 16.01 8.37 25.52
CA VAL A 339 16.94 8.56 24.39
C VAL A 339 17.00 10.02 23.98
N ARG A 340 15.86 10.71 23.93
CA ARG A 340 15.81 12.09 23.48
C ARG A 340 16.15 13.06 24.59
N GLU A 341 15.47 12.97 25.77
CA GLU A 341 15.59 13.94 26.85
C GLU A 341 16.84 13.73 27.71
N GLU A 342 17.13 12.50 28.11
CA GLU A 342 18.29 12.21 28.96
C GLU A 342 19.62 12.20 28.20
N LYS A 343 19.65 11.67 26.98
CA LYS A 343 20.88 11.49 26.20
C LYS A 343 21.06 12.51 25.08
N GLY A 344 19.99 13.14 24.58
CA GLY A 344 20.08 14.07 23.45
C GLY A 344 20.70 13.43 22.18
N GLY A 345 20.59 12.09 22.06
CA GLY A 345 21.33 11.29 21.07
C GLY A 345 20.64 11.16 19.73
N THR A 346 19.37 11.50 19.64
CA THR A 346 18.56 11.38 18.42
C THR A 346 17.46 12.42 18.38
N TYR A 347 16.96 12.72 17.18
CA TYR A 347 15.76 13.54 16.99
C TYR A 347 14.48 12.81 17.42
N GLY A 348 14.48 11.48 17.50
CA GLY A 348 13.37 10.65 17.94
C GLY A 348 13.58 9.19 17.60
N VAL A 349 12.83 8.34 18.31
CA VAL A 349 12.75 6.89 18.05
C VAL A 349 11.33 6.59 17.60
N GLY A 350 11.17 6.01 16.42
CA GLY A 350 9.87 5.56 15.91
C GLY A 350 9.64 4.10 16.29
N VAL A 351 8.45 3.78 16.78
CA VAL A 351 8.01 2.41 17.07
C VAL A 351 6.75 2.13 16.28
N SER A 352 6.70 0.98 15.63
CA SER A 352 5.52 0.49 14.90
C SER A 352 5.42 -1.02 15.02
N PHE A 353 4.24 -1.56 14.77
CA PHE A 353 4.02 -3.00 14.75
C PHE A 353 3.19 -3.40 13.53
N ASN A 354 3.21 -4.69 13.23
CA ASN A 354 2.29 -5.35 12.32
C ASN A 354 1.85 -6.68 12.95
N LEU A 355 0.57 -7.02 12.82
CA LEU A 355 0.00 -8.30 13.21
C LEU A 355 -0.88 -8.80 12.08
N GLU A 356 -0.50 -9.90 11.44
CA GLU A 356 -1.19 -10.51 10.33
C GLU A 356 -1.78 -11.86 10.73
N LYS A 357 -2.91 -12.23 10.14
CA LYS A 357 -3.58 -13.49 10.47
C LYS A 357 -2.82 -14.70 9.93
N GLU A 358 -2.35 -14.59 8.70
CA GLU A 358 -1.87 -15.73 7.91
C GLU A 358 -0.34 -15.78 7.75
N ALA A 359 0.39 -14.73 8.17
CA ALA A 359 1.84 -14.69 8.10
C ALA A 359 2.52 -15.53 9.20
N LEU A 360 3.76 -15.98 8.96
CA LEU A 360 4.62 -16.64 9.93
C LEU A 360 6.07 -16.13 9.76
N PRO A 361 6.63 -15.33 10.69
CA PRO A 361 6.00 -14.80 11.92
C PRO A 361 4.84 -13.84 11.60
N ASN A 362 3.81 -13.87 12.41
CA ASN A 362 2.66 -13.01 12.19
C ASN A 362 2.71 -11.68 12.95
N ALA A 363 3.62 -11.52 13.91
CA ALA A 363 3.82 -10.29 14.65
C ALA A 363 5.23 -9.75 14.41
N LEU A 364 5.31 -8.47 14.09
CA LEU A 364 6.54 -7.72 13.88
C LEU A 364 6.49 -6.43 14.67
N LEU A 365 7.42 -6.24 15.62
CA LEU A 365 7.68 -4.96 16.26
C LEU A 365 8.90 -4.32 15.61
N ARG A 366 8.78 -3.11 15.10
CA ARG A 366 9.83 -2.34 14.46
C ARG A 366 10.18 -1.11 15.27
N ILE A 367 11.46 -0.92 15.57
CA ILE A 367 12.00 0.25 16.23
C ILE A 367 13.03 0.90 15.30
N THR A 368 12.90 2.19 15.03
CA THR A 368 13.78 2.92 14.10
C THR A 368 14.25 4.22 14.71
N TYR A 369 15.52 4.56 14.49
CA TYR A 369 16.03 5.85 14.87
C TYR A 369 17.23 6.28 13.98
N LYS A 370 17.58 7.56 14.08
CA LYS A 370 18.77 8.14 13.47
C LYS A 370 19.57 8.84 14.53
N SER A 371 20.90 8.71 14.46
CA SER A 371 21.82 9.36 15.39
C SER A 371 23.11 9.78 14.71
N ASP A 372 23.97 10.49 15.43
CA ASP A 372 25.38 10.63 15.06
C ASP A 372 26.02 9.24 14.93
N PRO A 373 26.80 8.97 13.88
CA PRO A 373 27.47 7.68 13.67
C PRO A 373 28.37 7.25 14.84
N LYS A 374 28.91 8.18 15.61
CA LYS A 374 29.73 7.88 16.79
C LYS A 374 28.95 7.48 18.02
N ARG A 375 27.62 7.72 18.01
CA ARG A 375 26.77 7.53 19.20
C ARG A 375 25.81 6.34 19.12
N TYR A 376 25.61 5.74 17.93
CA TYR A 376 24.64 4.66 17.79
C TYR A 376 24.98 3.45 18.69
N GLU A 377 26.26 3.17 18.95
CA GLU A 377 26.69 2.06 19.81
C GLU A 377 26.35 2.31 21.30
N GLU A 378 26.30 3.57 21.72
CA GLU A 378 25.82 3.96 23.05
C GLU A 378 24.31 3.82 23.18
N LEU A 379 23.57 4.11 22.10
CA LEU A 379 22.10 4.16 22.09
C LEU A 379 21.46 2.78 21.94
N ASN A 380 22.05 1.88 21.18
CA ASN A 380 21.49 0.53 20.96
C ASN A 380 21.16 -0.24 22.26
N PRO A 381 22.04 -0.30 23.28
CA PRO A 381 21.71 -0.94 24.56
C PRO A 381 20.49 -0.34 25.23
N ILE A 382 20.27 0.98 25.12
CA ILE A 382 19.14 1.68 25.71
C ILE A 382 17.85 1.25 24.97
N ILE A 383 17.91 1.14 23.64
CA ILE A 383 16.78 0.65 22.83
C ILE A 383 16.35 -0.76 23.27
N TYR A 384 17.28 -1.67 23.44
CA TYR A 384 16.97 -3.04 23.88
C TYR A 384 16.45 -3.07 25.31
N GLN A 385 17.08 -2.26 26.20
CA GLN A 385 16.75 -2.24 27.61
C GLN A 385 15.32 -1.78 27.89
N GLN A 386 14.75 -0.86 27.09
CA GLN A 386 13.38 -0.40 27.32
C GLN A 386 12.36 -1.51 27.06
N LEU A 387 12.50 -2.29 26.00
CA LEU A 387 11.64 -3.44 25.76
C LEU A 387 11.83 -4.51 26.85
N GLN A 388 13.08 -4.76 27.25
CA GLN A 388 13.39 -5.69 28.34
C GLN A 388 12.80 -5.22 29.68
N ASN A 389 12.89 -3.93 30.00
CA ASN A 389 12.29 -3.36 31.20
C ASN A 389 10.77 -3.58 31.27
N ILE A 390 10.07 -3.43 30.12
CA ILE A 390 8.63 -3.71 30.06
C ILE A 390 8.37 -5.20 30.26
N ALA A 391 9.18 -6.08 29.67
CA ALA A 391 9.06 -7.53 29.85
C ALA A 391 9.30 -7.98 31.29
N ASP A 392 10.26 -7.35 31.98
CA ASP A 392 10.64 -7.72 33.34
C ASP A 392 9.70 -7.13 34.42
N LYS A 393 9.32 -5.86 34.27
CA LYS A 393 8.66 -5.05 35.33
C LYS A 393 7.24 -4.58 34.91
N GLY A 394 6.84 -4.78 33.67
CA GLY A 394 5.64 -4.17 33.12
C GLY A 394 5.81 -2.67 32.77
N PRO A 395 4.85 -2.10 32.07
CA PRO A 395 4.83 -0.67 31.77
C PRO A 395 4.50 0.17 33.01
N LEU A 396 4.98 1.41 33.04
CA LEU A 396 4.61 2.37 34.08
C LEU A 396 3.10 2.64 34.08
N ALA A 397 2.46 2.65 35.25
CA ALA A 397 1.03 2.94 35.37
C ALA A 397 0.66 4.30 34.76
N SER A 398 1.49 5.31 34.93
CA SER A 398 1.28 6.64 34.30
C SER A 398 1.29 6.61 32.79
N SER A 399 2.13 5.75 32.17
CA SER A 399 2.18 5.57 30.70
C SER A 399 0.93 4.83 30.22
N MET A 400 0.49 3.80 30.94
CA MET A 400 -0.76 3.08 30.65
C MET A 400 -1.96 4.02 30.68
N ASP A 401 -2.09 4.87 31.69
CA ASP A 401 -3.19 5.84 31.82
C ASP A 401 -3.18 6.85 30.65
N LYS A 402 -2.01 7.37 30.31
CA LYS A 402 -1.87 8.29 29.13
C LYS A 402 -2.30 7.61 27.84
N VAL A 403 -1.85 6.38 27.59
CA VAL A 403 -2.15 5.63 26.37
C VAL A 403 -3.64 5.29 26.31
N LYS A 404 -4.25 4.78 27.38
CA LYS A 404 -5.70 4.50 27.41
C LYS A 404 -6.55 5.74 27.12
N LYS A 405 -6.23 6.88 27.73
CA LYS A 405 -6.92 8.15 27.46
C LYS A 405 -6.77 8.59 26.00
N TYR A 406 -5.55 8.46 25.46
CA TYR A 406 -5.28 8.79 24.06
C TYR A 406 -6.10 7.89 23.11
N LEU A 407 -6.09 6.56 23.31
CA LEU A 407 -6.82 5.61 22.46
C LEU A 407 -8.32 5.88 22.45
N LYS A 408 -8.93 6.19 23.60
CA LYS A 408 -10.34 6.55 23.68
C LYS A 408 -10.66 7.83 22.89
N LYS A 409 -9.80 8.85 23.01
CA LYS A 409 -9.97 10.11 22.26
C LYS A 409 -9.79 9.88 20.76
N GLN A 410 -8.79 9.10 20.36
CA GLN A 410 -8.54 8.77 18.97
C GLN A 410 -9.71 7.99 18.36
N TYR A 411 -10.25 7.01 19.08
CA TYR A 411 -11.41 6.24 18.63
C TYR A 411 -12.63 7.12 18.34
N GLN A 412 -12.93 8.09 19.22
CA GLN A 412 -14.02 9.05 18.99
C GLN A 412 -13.86 9.84 17.69
N GLN A 413 -12.62 10.10 17.28
CA GLN A 413 -12.33 10.80 16.03
C GLN A 413 -12.38 9.88 14.81
N MET A 414 -12.04 8.60 14.97
CA MET A 414 -11.99 7.63 13.88
C MET A 414 -13.37 7.09 13.49
N ILE A 415 -14.23 6.78 14.45
CA ILE A 415 -15.56 6.16 14.19
C ILE A 415 -16.49 7.02 13.32
N ILE A 416 -16.19 8.30 13.19
CA ILE A 416 -16.91 9.24 12.31
C ILE A 416 -16.17 9.47 10.98
N THR A 417 -15.37 8.52 10.54
CA THR A 417 -14.64 8.58 9.26
C THR A 417 -14.92 7.34 8.40
N ASN A 418 -15.01 7.54 7.09
CA ASN A 418 -15.20 6.43 6.16
C ASN A 418 -13.97 5.51 6.09
N ASP A 419 -12.77 6.03 6.31
CA ASP A 419 -11.52 5.25 6.32
C ASP A 419 -11.49 4.23 7.46
N TYR A 420 -11.92 4.63 8.66
CA TYR A 420 -12.03 3.70 9.79
C TYR A 420 -12.98 2.54 9.49
N TRP A 421 -14.15 2.83 8.93
CA TRP A 421 -15.10 1.77 8.57
C TRP A 421 -14.60 0.90 7.41
N SER A 422 -13.84 1.48 6.48
CA SER A 422 -13.16 0.67 5.46
C SER A 422 -12.19 -0.33 6.09
N TYR A 423 -11.39 0.09 7.07
CA TYR A 423 -10.49 -0.79 7.82
C TYR A 423 -11.26 -1.90 8.56
N VAL A 424 -12.26 -1.54 9.37
CA VAL A 424 -13.05 -2.50 10.16
C VAL A 424 -13.78 -3.51 9.27
N ILE A 425 -14.42 -3.04 8.20
CA ILE A 425 -15.19 -3.89 7.28
C ILE A 425 -14.29 -4.89 6.56
N TRP A 426 -13.12 -4.47 6.09
CA TRP A 426 -12.22 -5.40 5.41
C TRP A 426 -11.66 -6.45 6.34
N HIS A 427 -11.31 -6.13 7.59
CA HIS A 427 -10.93 -7.13 8.58
C HIS A 427 -12.07 -8.10 8.92
N GLU A 428 -13.29 -7.64 9.00
CA GLU A 428 -14.46 -8.53 9.16
C GLU A 428 -14.62 -9.47 7.95
N LEU A 429 -14.51 -8.94 6.73
CA LEU A 429 -14.74 -9.72 5.50
C LEU A 429 -13.60 -10.69 5.15
N ASP A 430 -12.35 -10.33 5.46
CA ASP A 430 -11.18 -11.12 5.11
C ASP A 430 -10.73 -12.00 6.28
N ASP A 431 -10.73 -11.48 7.50
CA ASP A 431 -10.22 -12.17 8.69
C ASP A 431 -11.31 -12.74 9.61
N GLY A 432 -12.56 -12.30 9.46
CA GLY A 432 -13.65 -12.59 10.38
C GLY A 432 -13.48 -11.89 11.74
N ALA A 433 -12.70 -10.79 11.77
CA ALA A 433 -12.32 -10.09 12.99
C ALA A 433 -13.01 -8.72 13.08
N ASP A 434 -13.80 -8.52 14.14
CA ASP A 434 -14.52 -7.29 14.39
C ASP A 434 -13.69 -6.34 15.28
N PHE A 435 -12.97 -5.42 14.67
CA PHE A 435 -12.10 -4.45 15.34
C PHE A 435 -12.84 -3.30 16.01
N ASP A 436 -14.15 -3.14 15.77
CA ASP A 436 -14.98 -2.12 16.41
C ASP A 436 -15.68 -2.62 17.67
N LYS A 437 -15.92 -3.95 17.73
CA LYS A 437 -16.70 -4.55 18.80
C LYS A 437 -16.10 -4.28 20.18
N ASP A 438 -16.90 -3.67 21.05
CA ASP A 438 -16.55 -3.42 22.45
C ASP A 438 -15.22 -2.66 22.64
N TYR A 439 -14.77 -1.83 21.67
CA TYR A 439 -13.46 -1.18 21.70
C TYR A 439 -13.18 -0.45 23.02
N TYR A 440 -14.13 0.36 23.52
CA TYR A 440 -13.96 1.05 24.81
C TYR A 440 -13.75 0.08 25.98
N LYS A 441 -14.52 -1.01 26.03
CA LYS A 441 -14.38 -2.03 27.08
C LYS A 441 -13.03 -2.72 26.98
N MET A 442 -12.57 -3.02 25.75
CA MET A 442 -11.24 -3.59 25.52
C MET A 442 -10.15 -2.65 26.05
N VAL A 443 -10.21 -1.35 25.71
CA VAL A 443 -9.24 -0.37 26.21
C VAL A 443 -9.29 -0.25 27.74
N ASP A 444 -10.47 -0.23 28.34
CA ASP A 444 -10.60 -0.13 29.82
C ASP A 444 -10.07 -1.37 30.53
N SER A 445 -10.33 -2.55 29.99
CA SER A 445 -9.92 -3.84 30.58
C SER A 445 -8.43 -4.17 30.37
N LEU A 446 -7.68 -3.43 29.54
CA LEU A 446 -6.26 -3.66 29.34
C LEU A 446 -5.49 -3.56 30.66
N THR A 447 -4.62 -4.52 30.92
CA THR A 447 -3.78 -4.55 32.11
C THR A 447 -2.29 -4.36 31.77
N SER A 448 -1.50 -3.97 32.76
CA SER A 448 -0.04 -3.90 32.63
C SER A 448 0.56 -5.28 32.36
N GLU A 449 -0.01 -6.31 32.95
CA GLU A 449 0.40 -7.71 32.80
C GLU A 449 0.24 -8.19 31.36
N GLU A 450 -0.84 -7.82 30.66
CA GLU A 450 -1.05 -8.18 29.25
C GLU A 450 0.04 -7.55 28.36
N VAL A 451 0.40 -6.29 28.58
CA VAL A 451 1.46 -5.59 27.84
C VAL A 451 2.83 -6.17 28.16
N GLN A 452 3.07 -6.52 29.44
CA GLN A 452 4.28 -7.21 29.89
C GLN A 452 4.43 -8.58 29.19
N GLN A 453 3.38 -9.40 29.21
CA GLN A 453 3.36 -10.71 28.55
C GLN A 453 3.60 -10.60 27.03
N MET A 454 3.07 -9.57 26.39
CA MET A 454 3.31 -9.31 24.97
C MET A 454 4.81 -9.00 24.71
N ALA A 455 5.43 -8.16 25.52
CA ALA A 455 6.86 -7.88 25.45
C ALA A 455 7.69 -9.16 25.66
N GLN A 456 7.33 -9.98 26.66
CA GLN A 456 7.96 -11.28 26.91
C GLN A 456 7.81 -12.23 25.72
N THR A 457 6.64 -12.27 25.09
CA THR A 457 6.38 -13.11 23.90
C THR A 457 7.30 -12.73 22.74
N LEU A 458 7.49 -11.43 22.47
CA LEU A 458 8.38 -10.97 21.42
C LEU A 458 9.86 -11.23 21.72
N LEU A 459 10.26 -11.22 22.99
CA LEU A 459 11.64 -11.49 23.41
C LEU A 459 11.98 -12.97 23.54
N LYS A 460 10.99 -13.82 23.86
CA LYS A 460 11.18 -15.26 24.19
C LYS A 460 11.90 -16.05 23.10
N LEU A 461 11.64 -15.74 21.83
CA LEU A 461 12.23 -16.44 20.70
C LEU A 461 13.63 -15.97 20.35
N ASN A 462 14.08 -14.86 20.95
CA ASN A 462 15.36 -14.20 20.65
C ASN A 462 15.54 -13.91 19.13
N HIS A 463 14.45 -13.71 18.43
CA HIS A 463 14.45 -13.34 17.01
C HIS A 463 14.51 -11.82 16.88
N ARG A 464 15.73 -11.30 16.81
CA ARG A 464 16.01 -9.88 16.64
C ARG A 464 16.85 -9.65 15.41
N ILE A 465 16.32 -8.91 14.47
CA ILE A 465 17.04 -8.46 13.29
C ILE A 465 17.40 -6.98 13.50
N GLU A 466 18.68 -6.66 13.35
CA GLU A 466 19.17 -5.29 13.41
C GLU A 466 19.90 -4.94 12.10
N VAL A 467 19.51 -3.83 11.49
CA VAL A 467 20.20 -3.29 10.31
C VAL A 467 20.63 -1.86 10.60
N THR A 468 21.93 -1.64 10.49
CA THR A 468 22.57 -0.34 10.73
C THR A 468 23.33 0.10 9.48
N MET A 469 22.97 1.26 8.94
CA MET A 469 23.74 1.94 7.89
C MET A 469 24.43 3.16 8.48
N LEU A 470 25.72 3.24 8.34
CA LEU A 470 26.56 4.39 8.75
C LEU A 470 26.93 5.24 7.54
N SER A 471 27.11 6.55 7.75
CA SER A 471 27.85 7.39 6.81
C SER A 471 29.35 7.06 6.88
N GLU A 472 30.03 7.27 5.76
CA GLU A 472 31.49 7.33 5.74
C GLU A 472 32.01 8.51 6.58
#